data_9b13ca9b4e9776247bd20f9a5259cbc0
#
_entry.id   9b13ca9b4e9776247bd20f9a5259cbc0
#
_cell.length_a   1.000
_cell.length_b   1.000
_cell.length_c   1.000
_cell.angle_alpha   90.00
_cell.angle_beta   90.00
_cell.angle_gamma   90.00
#
_symmetry.space_group_name_H-M   'P 1'
#
loop_
_entity.id
_entity.type
_entity.pdbx_description
1 polymer ?
#
loop_
_entity_poly.entity_id
_entity_poly.type
_entity_poly.pdbx_seq_one_letter_code
_entity_poly.pdbx_strand_id
1 'polypeptide(L)'
;MPAETPKLGRASAAFALAAAVACIFNTALAWAKDFSTPLNDFMASLTGHHWITHGLADCIVFVGLGLIFMKTSAANRIHPNRLPSILIWAVIAASLGLFAWFLLF
;
A
#
# COMPACT_ATOMS: atom_id res chain seq x y z
N MET A 1 26.11 14.35 10.58
CA MET A 1 25.72 14.34 10.12
C MET A 1 25.32 14.91 9.63
N PRO A 2 25.33 14.91 9.46
CA PRO A 2 25.13 15.66 8.73
C PRO A 2 24.27 16.39 8.69
N ALA A 3 24.51 16.99 8.87
CA ALA A 3 23.78 18.15 8.93
C ALA A 3 23.05 18.52 7.71
N GLU A 4 23.39 17.99 6.65
CA GLU A 4 22.60 18.15 5.47
C GLU A 4 21.42 17.24 5.53
N THR A 5 20.34 17.63 4.86
CA THR A 5 19.16 16.78 4.74
C THR A 5 19.56 15.51 4.01
N PRO A 6 19.45 14.37 4.66
CA PRO A 6 19.81 13.14 4.00
C PRO A 6 18.85 12.87 2.84
N LYS A 7 19.41 12.46 1.74
CA LYS A 7 18.60 11.94 0.66
C LYS A 7 18.25 10.52 0.96
N LEU A 8 17.00 10.17 0.72
CA LEU A 8 16.60 8.78 0.82
C LEU A 8 17.28 7.97 -0.26
N GLY A 9 17.77 6.81 0.09
CA GLY A 9 18.30 5.89 -0.89
C GLY A 9 17.22 5.48 -1.86
N ARG A 10 17.63 4.99 -3.01
CA ARG A 10 16.68 4.56 -4.04
C ARG A 10 15.69 3.52 -3.51
N ALA A 11 16.19 2.52 -2.77
CA ALA A 11 15.35 1.48 -2.20
C ALA A 11 14.39 2.03 -1.16
N SER A 12 14.88 2.89 -0.26
CA SER A 12 14.03 3.48 0.78
C SER A 12 12.91 4.32 0.20
N ALA A 13 13.23 5.15 -0.80
CA ALA A 13 12.24 5.98 -1.46
C ALA A 13 11.22 5.11 -2.21
N ALA A 14 11.69 4.11 -2.92
CA ALA A 14 10.83 3.22 -3.70
C ALA A 14 9.85 2.47 -2.81
N PHE A 15 10.33 1.90 -1.71
CA PHE A 15 9.46 1.14 -0.83
C PHE A 15 8.57 2.02 0.04
N ALA A 16 8.97 3.25 0.34
CA ALA A 16 8.07 4.20 1.00
C ALA A 16 6.88 4.52 0.11
N LEU A 17 7.12 4.79 -1.16
CA LEU A 17 6.03 5.05 -2.12
C LEU A 17 5.18 3.80 -2.33
N ALA A 18 5.82 2.64 -2.43
CA ALA A 18 5.11 1.36 -2.56
C ALA A 18 4.21 1.10 -1.35
N ALA A 19 4.69 1.42 -0.14
CA ALA A 19 3.89 1.27 1.07
C ALA A 19 2.65 2.16 1.03
N ALA A 20 2.80 3.40 0.58
CA ALA A 20 1.66 4.31 0.44
C ALA A 20 0.61 3.76 -0.52
N VAL A 21 1.06 3.28 -1.68
CA VAL A 21 0.15 2.68 -2.67
C VAL A 21 -0.49 1.41 -2.12
N ALA A 22 0.29 0.57 -1.43
CA ALA A 22 -0.21 -0.66 -0.86
C ALA A 22 -1.29 -0.42 0.20
N CYS A 23 -1.14 0.62 1.02
CA CYS A 23 -2.16 1.00 2.00
C CYS A 23 -3.48 1.36 1.32
N ILE A 24 -3.43 2.14 0.26
CA ILE A 24 -4.63 2.51 -0.50
C ILE A 24 -5.21 1.27 -1.20
N PHE A 25 -4.35 0.44 -1.78
CA PHE A 25 -4.77 -0.81 -2.41
C PHE A 25 -5.48 -1.72 -1.40
N ASN A 26 -4.94 -1.82 -0.20
CA ASN A 26 -5.54 -2.64 0.86
C ASN A 26 -6.98 -2.21 1.15
N THR A 27 -7.19 -0.90 1.31
CA THR A 27 -8.52 -0.36 1.56
C THR A 27 -9.46 -0.61 0.37
N ALA A 28 -8.98 -0.34 -0.84
CA ALA A 28 -9.76 -0.54 -2.05
C ALA A 28 -10.14 -2.01 -2.23
N LEU A 29 -9.20 -2.91 -1.97
CA LEU A 29 -9.46 -4.35 -2.08
C LEU A 29 -10.48 -4.81 -1.05
N ALA A 30 -10.39 -4.31 0.18
CA ALA A 30 -11.35 -4.64 1.24
C ALA A 30 -12.77 -4.21 0.83
N TRP A 31 -12.89 -3.01 0.29
CA TRP A 31 -14.19 -2.53 -0.18
C TRP A 31 -14.69 -3.36 -1.37
N ALA A 32 -13.83 -3.63 -2.35
CA ALA A 32 -14.20 -4.39 -3.53
C ALA A 32 -14.65 -5.81 -3.18
N LYS A 33 -13.93 -6.44 -2.28
CA LYS A 33 -14.22 -7.81 -1.88
C LYS A 33 -15.54 -7.90 -1.09
N ASP A 34 -15.87 -6.87 -0.31
CA ASP A 34 -17.13 -6.84 0.43
C ASP A 34 -18.32 -6.51 -0.48
N PHE A 35 -18.10 -5.74 -1.54
CA PHE A 35 -19.12 -5.47 -2.52
C PHE A 35 -19.36 -6.63 -3.49
N SER A 36 -18.39 -7.50 -3.65
CA SER A 36 -18.45 -8.56 -4.65
C SER A 36 -18.28 -9.93 -4.00
N THR A 37 -19.37 -10.64 -3.83
CA THR A 37 -19.31 -12.01 -3.33
C THR A 37 -18.46 -12.93 -4.20
N PRO A 38 -18.56 -12.87 -5.56
CA PRO A 38 -17.66 -13.68 -6.38
C PRO A 38 -16.19 -13.41 -6.15
N LEU A 39 -15.80 -12.16 -5.96
CA LEU A 39 -14.41 -11.83 -5.68
C LEU A 39 -13.98 -12.39 -4.32
N ASN A 40 -14.81 -12.24 -3.31
CA ASN A 40 -14.53 -12.75 -1.98
C ASN A 40 -14.37 -14.28 -2.01
N ASP A 41 -15.27 -14.96 -2.71
CA ASP A 41 -15.21 -16.41 -2.85
C ASP A 41 -13.99 -16.87 -3.62
N PHE A 42 -13.62 -16.15 -4.67
CA PHE A 42 -12.43 -16.43 -5.44
C PHE A 42 -11.18 -16.31 -4.55
N MET A 43 -11.09 -15.24 -3.78
CA MET A 43 -9.96 -15.04 -2.87
C MET A 43 -9.89 -16.13 -1.80
N ALA A 44 -11.04 -16.53 -1.27
CA ALA A 44 -11.08 -17.61 -0.28
C ALA A 44 -10.64 -18.94 -0.90
N SER A 45 -10.95 -19.17 -2.16
CA SER A 45 -10.61 -20.43 -2.83
C SER A 45 -9.11 -20.58 -3.07
N LEU A 46 -8.36 -19.48 -3.14
CA LEU A 46 -6.93 -19.54 -3.42
C LEU A 46 -6.11 -20.03 -2.23
N THR A 47 -6.48 -19.64 -1.02
CA THR A 47 -5.70 -19.96 0.18
C THR A 47 -6.54 -20.57 1.29
N GLY A 48 -7.84 -20.70 1.08
CA GLY A 48 -8.76 -21.22 2.09
C GLY A 48 -9.45 -20.13 2.90
N HIS A 49 -8.97 -18.89 2.85
CA HIS A 49 -9.60 -17.77 3.53
C HIS A 49 -9.30 -16.47 2.81
N HIS A 50 -10.34 -15.64 2.61
CA HIS A 50 -10.16 -14.41 1.84
C HIS A 50 -9.18 -13.43 2.47
N TRP A 51 -9.07 -13.40 3.79
CA TRP A 51 -8.11 -12.50 4.45
C TRP A 51 -6.66 -12.93 4.24
N ILE A 52 -6.41 -14.24 4.13
CA ILE A 52 -5.07 -14.74 3.84
C ILE A 52 -4.67 -14.33 2.42
N THR A 53 -5.57 -14.49 1.46
CA THR A 53 -5.33 -14.05 0.08
C THR A 53 -5.16 -12.54 0.01
N HIS A 54 -5.97 -11.79 0.78
CA HIS A 54 -5.88 -10.35 0.87
C HIS A 54 -4.48 -9.90 1.32
N GLY A 55 -4.00 -10.47 2.44
CA GLY A 55 -2.68 -10.15 2.96
C GLY A 55 -1.57 -10.51 1.99
N LEU A 56 -1.69 -11.66 1.33
CA LEU A 56 -0.72 -12.09 0.33
C LEU A 56 -0.70 -11.12 -0.85
N ALA A 57 -1.89 -10.70 -1.32
CA ALA A 57 -1.97 -9.73 -2.41
C ALA A 57 -1.33 -8.40 -2.03
N ASP A 58 -1.56 -7.94 -0.80
CA ASP A 58 -0.93 -6.71 -0.31
C ASP A 58 0.59 -6.82 -0.31
N CYS A 59 1.12 -7.94 0.13
CA CYS A 59 2.57 -8.18 0.12
C CYS A 59 3.13 -8.18 -1.31
N ILE A 60 2.44 -8.84 -2.23
CA ILE A 60 2.85 -8.87 -3.63
C ILE A 60 2.85 -7.47 -4.24
N VAL A 61 1.82 -6.69 -3.97
CA VAL A 61 1.74 -5.31 -4.45
C VAL A 61 2.88 -4.47 -3.88
N PHE A 62 3.12 -4.58 -2.58
CA PHE A 62 4.17 -3.81 -1.93
C PHE A 62 5.55 -4.14 -2.52
N VAL A 63 5.90 -5.41 -2.58
CA VAL A 63 7.21 -5.83 -3.08
C VAL A 63 7.34 -5.54 -4.57
N GLY A 64 6.31 -5.86 -5.34
CA GLY A 64 6.31 -5.63 -6.78
C GLY A 64 6.47 -4.16 -7.12
N LEU A 65 5.68 -3.30 -6.49
CA LEU A 65 5.77 -1.86 -6.72
C LEU A 65 7.09 -1.30 -6.21
N GLY A 66 7.58 -1.81 -5.07
CA GLY A 66 8.86 -1.38 -4.55
C GLY A 66 9.99 -1.64 -5.55
N LEU A 67 10.00 -2.82 -6.15
CA LEU A 67 10.99 -3.17 -7.16
C LEU A 67 10.85 -2.33 -8.42
N ILE A 68 9.61 -2.12 -8.87
CA ILE A 68 9.35 -1.29 -10.05
C ILE A 68 9.79 0.15 -9.81
N PHE A 69 9.43 0.72 -8.68
CA PHE A 69 9.79 2.10 -8.35
C PHE A 69 11.29 2.25 -8.17
N MET A 70 11.95 1.24 -7.62
CA MET A 70 13.40 1.24 -7.48
C MET A 70 14.08 1.22 -8.85
N LYS A 71 13.57 0.39 -9.76
CA LYS A 71 14.12 0.23 -11.09
C LYS A 71 13.94 1.49 -11.93
N THR A 72 12.78 2.13 -11.82
CA THR A 72 12.45 3.31 -12.62
C THR A 72 12.87 4.60 -11.97
N SER A 73 13.29 4.55 -10.72
CA SER A 73 13.62 5.74 -9.92
C SER A 73 12.46 6.72 -9.80
N ALA A 74 11.23 6.22 -9.94
CA ALA A 74 10.03 7.07 -9.89
C ALA A 74 9.91 7.80 -8.56
N ALA A 75 10.18 7.11 -7.45
CA ALA A 75 10.09 7.71 -6.13
C ALA A 75 11.15 8.79 -5.89
N ASN A 76 12.27 8.73 -6.59
CA ASN A 76 13.32 9.70 -6.43
C ASN A 76 13.01 11.03 -7.11
N ARG A 77 11.95 11.08 -7.92
CA ARG A 77 11.43 12.33 -8.48
C ARG A 77 10.63 13.11 -7.46
N ILE A 78 10.23 12.47 -6.37
CA ILE A 78 9.50 13.11 -5.29
C ILE A 78 10.49 13.63 -4.28
N HIS A 79 10.28 14.86 -3.83
CA HIS A 79 11.16 15.45 -2.84
C HIS A 79 11.19 14.58 -1.58
N PRO A 80 12.38 14.30 -1.00
CA PRO A 80 12.48 13.42 0.17
C PRO A 80 11.58 13.82 1.35
N ASN A 81 11.33 15.11 1.53
CA ASN A 81 10.47 15.59 2.60
C ASN A 81 9.00 15.25 2.36
N ARG A 82 8.62 15.01 1.11
CA ARG A 82 7.23 14.68 0.78
C ARG A 82 6.91 13.20 0.95
N LEU A 83 7.90 12.33 0.80
CA LEU A 83 7.65 10.90 0.91
C LEU A 83 7.07 10.47 2.26
N PRO A 84 7.65 10.89 3.41
CA PRO A 84 7.03 10.58 4.69
C PRO A 84 5.63 11.15 4.82
N SER A 85 5.41 12.36 4.30
CA SER A 85 4.10 13.00 4.33
C SER A 85 3.09 12.21 3.51
N ILE A 86 3.47 11.79 2.31
CA ILE A 86 2.62 10.98 1.45
C ILE A 86 2.24 9.67 2.15
N LEU A 87 3.22 9.01 2.77
CA LEU A 87 2.97 7.77 3.48
C LEU A 87 2.04 7.97 4.66
N ILE A 88 2.27 9.01 5.46
CA ILE A 88 1.42 9.32 6.61
C ILE A 88 -0.02 9.58 6.16
N TRP A 89 -0.21 10.40 5.14
CA TRP A 89 -1.55 10.69 4.63
C TRP A 89 -2.21 9.46 4.03
N ALA A 90 -1.44 8.61 3.35
CA ALA A 90 -1.97 7.36 2.80
C ALA A 90 -2.44 6.43 3.91
N VAL A 91 -1.67 6.30 4.98
CA VAL A 91 -2.05 5.47 6.13
C VAL A 91 -3.30 6.02 6.81
N ILE A 92 -3.34 7.34 7.01
CA ILE A 92 -4.51 7.99 7.62
C ILE A 92 -5.75 7.76 6.76
N ALA A 93 -5.65 8.02 5.46
CA ALA A 93 -6.77 7.85 4.55
C ALA A 93 -7.24 6.40 4.49
N ALA A 94 -6.32 5.46 4.40
CA ALA A 94 -6.64 4.04 4.36
C ALA A 94 -7.32 3.58 5.66
N SER A 95 -6.79 4.03 6.79
CA SER A 95 -7.33 3.68 8.11
C SER A 95 -8.73 4.23 8.29
N LEU A 96 -8.94 5.49 7.90
CA LEU A 96 -10.26 6.10 7.98
C LEU A 96 -11.25 5.41 7.04
N GLY A 97 -10.79 5.03 5.85
CA GLY A 97 -11.62 4.30 4.90
C GLY A 97 -12.07 2.96 5.44
N LEU A 98 -11.15 2.19 6.04
CA LEU A 98 -11.49 0.92 6.65
C LEU A 98 -12.39 1.09 7.87
N PHE A 99 -12.08 2.06 8.71
CA PHE A 99 -12.89 2.34 9.90
C PHE A 99 -14.31 2.70 9.50
N ALA A 100 -14.47 3.59 8.55
CA ALA A 100 -15.79 3.99 8.07
C ALA A 100 -16.55 2.81 7.47
N TRP A 101 -15.86 1.98 6.70
CA TRP A 101 -16.46 0.81 6.08
C TRP A 101 -17.02 -0.15 7.13
N PHE A 102 -16.20 -0.53 8.10
CA PHE A 102 -16.62 -1.48 9.12
C PHE A 102 -17.57 -0.89 10.14
N LEU A 103 -17.59 0.44 10.29
CA LEU A 103 -18.54 1.10 11.17
C LEU A 103 -19.94 1.19 10.53
N LEU A 104 -19.98 1.46 9.22
CA LEU A 104 -21.23 1.72 8.51
C LEU A 104 -21.83 0.46 7.90
N PHE A 105 -21.02 -0.55 7.67
CA PHE A 105 -21.42 -1.80 7.05
C PHE A 105 -20.96 -2.99 7.87
#